data_b18e54fb05dd9d7f064a7daa06fc5153
#
_entry.id   b18e54fb05dd9d7f064a7daa06fc5153
#
_cell.length_a   1.000
_cell.length_b   1.000
_cell.length_c   1.000
_cell.angle_alpha   90.00
_cell.angle_beta   90.00
_cell.angle_gamma   90.00
#
_symmetry.space_group_name_H-M   'P 1'
#
loop_
_entity.id
_entity.type
_entity.pdbx_description
1 polymer ?
#
loop_
_entity_poly.entity_id
_entity_poly.type
_entity_poly.pdbx_seq_one_letter_code
_entity_poly.pdbx_strand_id
1 'polypeptide(L)'
;MRPNLATDKLIAPLFCTTGEKPSIFALEMELMGSPVPIKRSLHIPANMNLGYVQEVLMLAMGWEGFHLKEIRFGGITYFTRMAGGEDPEPMEDFPQRDSFQYTLGDLLKLPGDTFTFIYDLGDDWKHIVKLTDILPNRDDHTGGDYVGAHLISGQGACPPEDVGGVHGYADMLKSLAAPEDSEHDSYRQWLGREFNPDFFDLHELQNRVDDFQRVIGEARWGFYRQ
;
A
#
# COMPACT_ATOMS: atom_id res chain seq x y z
N MET A 1 -22.94 -0.52 6.37
CA MET A 1 -23.46 -1.23 5.18
C MET A 1 -22.36 -2.15 4.73
N ARG A 2 -22.53 -3.47 4.76
CA ARG A 2 -21.49 -4.41 4.33
C ARG A 2 -21.35 -4.31 2.81
N PRO A 3 -20.14 -4.20 2.24
CA PRO A 3 -19.97 -4.26 0.79
C PRO A 3 -20.42 -5.63 0.30
N ASN A 4 -21.31 -5.64 -0.67
CA ASN A 4 -21.77 -6.84 -1.35
C ASN A 4 -20.64 -7.28 -2.30
N LEU A 5 -19.72 -8.08 -1.79
CA LEU A 5 -18.72 -8.77 -2.59
C LEU A 5 -19.49 -9.76 -3.48
N ALA A 6 -19.67 -9.42 -4.73
CA ALA A 6 -20.13 -10.34 -5.76
C ALA A 6 -19.11 -11.50 -5.83
N THR A 7 -19.42 -12.52 -5.09
CA THR A 7 -18.71 -13.77 -5.00
C THR A 7 -18.94 -14.54 -6.29
N ASP A 8 -18.06 -14.47 -7.25
CA ASP A 8 -17.93 -15.57 -8.22
C ASP A 8 -16.76 -15.41 -9.21
N LYS A 9 -15.57 -14.98 -8.79
CA LYS A 9 -14.35 -15.36 -9.51
C LYS A 9 -13.14 -15.27 -8.57
N LEU A 10 -12.70 -16.48 -8.12
CA LEU A 10 -11.33 -16.76 -7.67
C LEU A 10 -10.62 -15.61 -6.96
N ILE A 11 -10.85 -15.50 -5.65
CA ILE A 11 -9.92 -14.76 -4.79
C ILE A 11 -8.57 -15.46 -4.95
N ALA A 12 -7.65 -14.83 -5.65
CA ALA A 12 -6.29 -15.34 -5.79
C ALA A 12 -5.73 -15.64 -4.39
N PRO A 13 -4.96 -16.71 -4.21
CA PRO A 13 -4.38 -17.00 -2.91
C PRO A 13 -3.50 -15.84 -2.45
N LEU A 14 -3.60 -15.47 -1.18
CA LEU A 14 -2.78 -14.42 -0.58
C LEU A 14 -1.28 -14.68 -0.83
N PHE A 15 -0.91 -15.97 -0.82
CA PHE A 15 0.44 -16.44 -1.08
C PHE A 15 0.48 -17.52 -2.14
N CYS A 16 1.50 -17.47 -3.00
CA CYS A 16 1.81 -18.56 -3.91
C CYS A 16 2.51 -19.67 -3.12
N THR A 17 1.90 -20.87 -3.04
CA THR A 17 2.43 -21.98 -2.24
C THR A 17 3.41 -22.80 -3.06
N THR A 18 4.69 -22.72 -2.76
CA THR A 18 5.75 -23.58 -3.34
C THR A 18 6.15 -24.74 -2.42
N GLY A 19 5.50 -24.90 -1.28
CA GLY A 19 5.85 -25.91 -0.26
C GLY A 19 7.03 -25.52 0.66
N GLU A 20 7.81 -24.53 0.28
CA GLU A 20 8.87 -23.95 1.11
C GLU A 20 8.37 -22.70 1.84
N LYS A 21 8.93 -22.43 3.03
CA LYS A 21 8.66 -21.18 3.75
C LYS A 21 9.24 -20.01 2.96
N PRO A 22 8.43 -18.99 2.60
CA PRO A 22 8.94 -17.85 1.85
C PRO A 22 9.90 -17.05 2.71
N SER A 23 10.92 -16.44 2.10
CA SER A 23 11.68 -15.38 2.76
C SER A 23 10.81 -14.18 3.07
N ILE A 24 11.20 -13.39 4.06
CA ILE A 24 10.58 -12.11 4.40
C ILE A 24 11.42 -10.98 3.81
N PHE A 25 10.81 -10.13 3.04
CA PHE A 25 11.45 -8.94 2.49
C PHE A 25 11.28 -7.77 3.45
N ALA A 26 12.39 -7.22 3.94
CA ALA A 26 12.40 -5.96 4.65
C ALA A 26 12.39 -4.84 3.61
N LEU A 27 11.37 -4.00 3.65
CA LEU A 27 11.13 -2.95 2.67
C LEU A 27 11.13 -1.58 3.35
N GLU A 28 11.68 -0.59 2.66
CA GLU A 28 11.47 0.82 2.95
C GLU A 28 10.64 1.45 1.84
N MET A 29 9.56 2.14 2.21
CA MET A 29 8.70 2.91 1.32
C MET A 29 8.79 4.39 1.69
N GLU A 30 9.02 5.25 0.70
CA GLU A 30 9.11 6.69 0.85
C GLU A 30 8.21 7.39 -0.18
N LEU A 31 7.38 8.34 0.29
CA LEU A 31 6.58 9.19 -0.59
C LEU A 31 7.48 10.25 -1.25
N MET A 32 7.52 10.23 -2.57
CA MET A 32 8.36 11.11 -3.36
C MET A 32 7.77 12.51 -3.51
N GLY A 33 8.64 13.52 -3.43
CA GLY A 33 8.23 14.92 -3.63
C GLY A 33 7.44 15.54 -2.48
N SER A 34 7.18 14.79 -1.41
CA SER A 34 6.51 15.33 -0.23
C SER A 34 7.35 16.44 0.43
N PRO A 35 6.74 17.55 0.87
CA PRO A 35 7.44 18.64 1.57
C PRO A 35 7.98 18.24 2.94
N VAL A 36 7.45 17.17 3.52
CA VAL A 36 7.90 16.57 4.78
C VAL A 36 8.21 15.08 4.55
N PRO A 37 9.17 14.48 5.28
CA PRO A 37 9.47 13.06 5.11
C PRO A 37 8.28 12.18 5.52
N ILE A 38 7.80 11.34 4.61
CA ILE A 38 6.78 10.33 4.88
C ILE A 38 7.33 8.97 4.47
N LYS A 39 7.57 8.12 5.47
CA LYS A 39 8.25 6.84 5.28
C LYS A 39 7.55 5.72 6.04
N ARG A 40 7.68 4.49 5.53
CA ARG A 40 7.22 3.25 6.18
C ARG A 40 8.28 2.17 6.01
N SER A 41 8.52 1.41 7.07
CA SER A 41 9.34 0.21 7.04
C SER A 41 8.41 -1.00 7.24
N LEU A 42 8.48 -1.98 6.34
CA LEU A 42 7.58 -3.13 6.31
C LEU A 42 8.36 -4.43 6.18
N HIS A 43 7.80 -5.49 6.77
CA HIS A 43 8.20 -6.87 6.50
C HIS A 43 7.07 -7.55 5.73
N ILE A 44 7.35 -8.03 4.51
CA ILE A 44 6.35 -8.66 3.63
C ILE A 44 6.90 -10.00 3.13
N PRO A 45 6.13 -11.11 3.20
CA PRO A 45 6.54 -12.37 2.61
C PRO A 45 6.79 -12.25 1.10
N ALA A 46 7.92 -12.77 0.63
CA ALA A 46 8.32 -12.68 -0.78
C ALA A 46 7.30 -13.31 -1.74
N ASN A 47 6.55 -14.31 -1.29
CA ASN A 47 5.50 -14.98 -2.06
C ASN A 47 4.13 -14.30 -1.99
N MET A 48 4.01 -13.12 -1.34
CA MET A 48 2.77 -12.36 -1.34
C MET A 48 2.48 -11.86 -2.75
N ASN A 49 1.23 -12.04 -3.15
CA ASN A 49 0.75 -11.62 -4.45
C ASN A 49 0.73 -10.09 -4.56
N LEU A 50 1.15 -9.54 -5.72
CA LEU A 50 1.28 -8.09 -5.92
C LEU A 50 -0.02 -7.32 -5.74
N GLY A 51 -1.18 -7.92 -6.04
CA GLY A 51 -2.46 -7.29 -5.77
C GLY A 51 -2.66 -7.02 -4.27
N TYR A 52 -2.25 -7.96 -3.43
CA TYR A 52 -2.32 -7.76 -1.97
C TYR A 52 -1.19 -6.87 -1.44
N VAL A 53 -0.01 -6.91 -2.07
CA VAL A 53 1.08 -5.97 -1.75
C VAL A 53 0.61 -4.52 -1.96
N GLN A 54 -0.09 -4.22 -3.04
CA GLN A 54 -0.66 -2.88 -3.28
C GLN A 54 -1.62 -2.44 -2.17
N GLU A 55 -2.49 -3.35 -1.68
CA GLU A 55 -3.38 -3.05 -0.56
C GLU A 55 -2.61 -2.79 0.74
N VAL A 56 -1.63 -3.63 1.04
CA VAL A 56 -0.78 -3.47 2.23
C VAL A 56 -0.04 -2.13 2.22
N LEU A 57 0.58 -1.75 1.09
CA LEU A 57 1.32 -0.50 0.96
C LEU A 57 0.39 0.72 1.15
N MET A 58 -0.79 0.69 0.54
CA MET A 58 -1.81 1.73 0.67
C MET A 58 -2.27 1.89 2.13
N LEU A 59 -2.64 0.79 2.79
CA LEU A 59 -3.10 0.79 4.18
C LEU A 59 -1.99 1.21 5.15
N ALA A 60 -0.76 0.77 4.92
CA ALA A 60 0.40 1.15 5.72
C ALA A 60 0.73 2.65 5.59
N MET A 61 0.44 3.28 4.44
CA MET A 61 0.50 4.74 4.32
C MET A 61 -0.54 5.42 5.19
N GLY A 62 -1.78 4.95 5.19
CA GLY A 62 -2.91 5.49 5.92
C GLY A 62 -4.11 5.84 5.03
N TRP A 63 -4.06 5.57 3.73
CA TRP A 63 -5.15 5.85 2.80
C TRP A 63 -6.34 4.90 2.93
N GLU A 64 -7.52 5.35 2.47
CA GLU A 64 -8.78 4.63 2.59
C GLU A 64 -9.08 3.70 1.39
N GLY A 65 -8.36 3.88 0.27
CA GLY A 65 -8.50 3.02 -0.91
C GLY A 65 -9.61 3.44 -1.87
N PHE A 66 -9.94 4.72 -1.94
CA PHE A 66 -10.96 5.24 -2.85
C PHE A 66 -10.48 5.30 -4.31
N HIS A 67 -9.18 5.26 -4.54
CA HIS A 67 -8.56 5.48 -5.84
C HIS A 67 -7.84 4.24 -6.37
N LEU A 68 -7.54 4.26 -7.67
CA LEU A 68 -6.76 3.23 -8.34
C LEU A 68 -5.31 3.25 -7.87
N LYS A 69 -4.66 2.09 -7.98
CA LYS A 69 -3.27 1.91 -7.61
C LYS A 69 -2.56 0.95 -8.54
N GLU A 70 -1.26 1.12 -8.68
CA GLU A 70 -0.43 0.29 -9.53
C GLU A 70 1.01 0.17 -9.01
N ILE A 71 1.71 -0.87 -9.45
CA ILE A 71 3.14 -1.04 -9.28
C ILE A 71 3.81 -0.92 -10.64
N ARG A 72 4.90 -0.16 -10.74
CA ARG A 72 5.76 -0.08 -11.93
C ARG A 72 7.14 -0.67 -11.63
N PHE A 73 7.54 -1.64 -12.45
CA PHE A 73 8.84 -2.28 -12.34
C PHE A 73 9.34 -2.74 -13.70
N GLY A 74 10.59 -2.43 -14.04
CA GLY A 74 11.24 -2.88 -15.29
C GLY A 74 10.51 -2.45 -16.57
N GLY A 75 9.84 -1.28 -16.56
CA GLY A 75 9.05 -0.80 -17.70
C GLY A 75 7.69 -1.52 -17.86
N ILE A 76 7.24 -2.26 -16.85
CA ILE A 76 5.96 -2.95 -16.82
C ILE A 76 5.10 -2.33 -15.73
N THR A 77 3.81 -2.13 -16.00
CA THR A 77 2.79 -1.73 -15.03
C THR A 77 1.99 -2.95 -14.57
N TYR A 78 1.98 -3.19 -13.26
CA TYR A 78 1.18 -4.21 -12.60
C TYR A 78 -0.04 -3.55 -11.94
N PHE A 79 -1.21 -3.88 -12.41
CA PHE A 79 -2.47 -3.33 -11.91
C PHE A 79 -3.39 -4.42 -11.38
N THR A 80 -4.28 -4.05 -10.48
CA THR A 80 -5.30 -4.98 -9.96
C THR A 80 -6.57 -4.84 -10.80
N ARG A 81 -6.95 -5.94 -11.47
CA ARG A 81 -8.23 -6.01 -12.18
C ARG A 81 -9.37 -6.04 -11.17
N MET A 82 -10.27 -5.08 -11.26
CA MET A 82 -11.51 -5.13 -10.48
C MET A 82 -12.45 -6.19 -11.06
N ALA A 83 -13.02 -7.04 -10.22
CA ALA A 83 -14.02 -8.01 -10.65
C ALA A 83 -15.23 -7.29 -11.27
N GLY A 84 -15.48 -7.49 -12.58
CA GLY A 84 -16.59 -6.87 -13.31
C GLY A 84 -16.37 -5.43 -13.77
N GLY A 85 -15.19 -4.86 -13.55
CA GLY A 85 -14.78 -3.57 -14.14
C GLY A 85 -14.26 -3.73 -15.56
N GLU A 86 -14.38 -2.68 -16.37
CA GLU A 86 -13.63 -2.59 -17.61
C GLU A 86 -12.13 -2.54 -17.28
N ASP A 87 -11.31 -3.26 -18.07
CA ASP A 87 -9.86 -3.13 -17.95
C ASP A 87 -9.50 -1.66 -18.18
N PRO A 88 -8.57 -1.08 -17.37
CA PRO A 88 -8.09 0.25 -17.67
C PRO A 88 -7.56 0.28 -19.10
N GLU A 89 -7.88 1.34 -19.84
CA GLU A 89 -7.38 1.55 -21.20
C GLU A 89 -5.86 1.31 -21.20
N PRO A 90 -5.33 0.50 -22.13
CA PRO A 90 -3.90 0.25 -22.20
C PRO A 90 -3.16 1.57 -22.34
N MET A 91 -2.31 1.91 -21.38
CA MET A 91 -1.37 3.00 -21.57
C MET A 91 -0.41 2.59 -22.70
N GLU A 92 -0.38 3.37 -23.80
CA GLU A 92 0.38 3.04 -25.00
C GLU A 92 1.88 2.84 -24.73
N ASP A 93 2.41 3.41 -23.63
CA ASP A 93 3.83 3.45 -23.34
C ASP A 93 4.36 2.30 -22.47
N PHE A 94 3.50 1.52 -21.79
CA PHE A 94 3.95 0.46 -20.89
C PHE A 94 3.10 -0.80 -20.97
N PRO A 95 3.75 -1.99 -21.16
CA PRO A 95 3.05 -3.27 -21.05
C PRO A 95 2.37 -3.41 -19.69
N GLN A 96 1.11 -3.81 -19.70
CA GLN A 96 0.33 -4.03 -18.50
C GLN A 96 0.27 -5.52 -18.14
N ARG A 97 0.27 -5.84 -16.84
CA ARG A 97 0.14 -7.18 -16.28
C ARG A 97 -0.85 -7.19 -15.12
N ASP A 98 -1.58 -8.27 -14.99
CA ASP A 98 -2.45 -8.49 -13.83
C ASP A 98 -1.59 -8.80 -12.60
N SER A 99 -1.68 -7.93 -11.58
CA SER A 99 -0.90 -8.03 -10.35
C SER A 99 -1.15 -9.32 -9.57
N PHE A 100 -2.31 -9.98 -9.76
CA PHE A 100 -2.60 -11.25 -9.11
C PHE A 100 -1.89 -12.47 -9.74
N GLN A 101 -1.19 -12.29 -10.84
CA GLN A 101 -0.39 -13.35 -11.48
C GLN A 101 1.08 -13.32 -11.05
N TYR A 102 1.49 -12.36 -10.24
CA TYR A 102 2.88 -12.16 -9.83
C TYR A 102 2.98 -11.99 -8.32
N THR A 103 4.14 -12.32 -7.79
CA THR A 103 4.48 -12.14 -6.37
C THR A 103 5.52 -11.04 -6.19
N LEU A 104 5.68 -10.59 -4.96
CA LEU A 104 6.74 -9.62 -4.61
C LEU A 104 8.13 -10.16 -4.97
N GLY A 105 8.37 -11.46 -4.76
CA GLY A 105 9.60 -12.14 -5.11
C GLY A 105 9.83 -12.30 -6.63
N ASP A 106 8.82 -12.07 -7.49
CA ASP A 106 9.04 -12.01 -8.93
C ASP A 106 9.74 -10.70 -9.33
N LEU A 107 9.48 -9.62 -8.61
CA LEU A 107 10.05 -8.30 -8.88
C LEU A 107 11.42 -8.11 -8.22
N LEU A 108 11.51 -8.36 -6.92
CA LEU A 108 12.68 -8.05 -6.12
C LEU A 108 13.51 -9.31 -5.87
N LYS A 109 14.84 -9.23 -6.01
CA LYS A 109 15.77 -10.37 -5.88
C LYS A 109 16.90 -10.11 -4.89
N LEU A 110 17.37 -8.88 -4.82
CA LEU A 110 18.54 -8.51 -4.04
C LEU A 110 18.29 -7.21 -3.27
N PRO A 111 18.88 -7.05 -2.06
CA PRO A 111 18.90 -5.77 -1.38
C PRO A 111 19.41 -4.66 -2.29
N GLY A 112 18.67 -3.57 -2.35
CA GLY A 112 18.88 -2.46 -3.28
C GLY A 112 17.91 -2.43 -4.45
N ASP A 113 17.23 -3.54 -4.80
CA ASP A 113 16.16 -3.53 -5.80
C ASP A 113 15.02 -2.62 -5.37
N THR A 114 14.41 -1.94 -6.34
CA THR A 114 13.32 -0.98 -6.11
C THR A 114 12.21 -1.14 -7.12
N PHE A 115 10.98 -0.81 -6.70
CA PHE A 115 9.86 -0.55 -7.60
C PHE A 115 9.16 0.74 -7.21
N THR A 116 8.34 1.27 -8.13
CA THR A 116 7.47 2.41 -7.84
C THR A 116 6.05 1.90 -7.54
N PHE A 117 5.49 2.31 -6.40
CA PHE A 117 4.08 2.16 -6.07
C PHE A 117 3.39 3.51 -6.28
N ILE A 118 2.28 3.52 -7.02
CA ILE A 118 1.48 4.73 -7.28
C ILE A 118 0.09 4.48 -6.71
N TYR A 119 -0.38 5.41 -5.91
CA TYR A 119 -1.73 5.49 -5.41
C TYR A 119 -2.38 6.75 -5.96
N ASP A 120 -3.64 6.65 -6.37
CA ASP A 120 -4.40 7.70 -7.06
C ASP A 120 -3.68 8.20 -8.32
N LEU A 121 -4.16 7.72 -9.49
CA LEU A 121 -3.56 8.09 -10.76
C LEU A 121 -3.82 9.56 -11.15
N GLY A 122 -4.78 10.23 -10.50
CA GLY A 122 -5.06 11.65 -10.64
C GLY A 122 -4.09 12.52 -9.85
N ASP A 123 -3.95 12.25 -8.56
CA ASP A 123 -3.04 12.95 -7.64
C ASP A 123 -1.58 12.48 -7.75
N ASP A 124 -1.36 11.30 -8.37
CA ASP A 124 -0.06 10.73 -8.71
C ASP A 124 0.87 10.57 -7.48
N TRP A 125 0.33 10.00 -6.39
CA TRP A 125 1.10 9.73 -5.18
C TRP A 125 2.13 8.63 -5.41
N LYS A 126 3.34 9.03 -5.79
CA LYS A 126 4.46 8.13 -6.10
C LYS A 126 5.28 7.78 -4.88
N HIS A 127 5.50 6.49 -4.70
CA HIS A 127 6.38 5.96 -3.66
C HIS A 127 7.50 5.15 -4.29
N ILE A 128 8.71 5.31 -3.78
CA ILE A 128 9.79 4.34 -4.02
C ILE A 128 9.74 3.31 -2.91
N VAL A 129 9.61 2.05 -3.29
CA VAL A 129 9.70 0.90 -2.40
C VAL A 129 11.01 0.17 -2.68
N LYS A 130 11.86 0.06 -1.66
CA LYS A 130 13.20 -0.51 -1.74
C LYS A 130 13.31 -1.75 -0.87
N LEU A 131 13.84 -2.83 -1.44
CA LEU A 131 14.28 -4.00 -0.67
C LEU A 131 15.56 -3.66 0.07
N THR A 132 15.54 -3.68 1.39
CA THR A 132 16.69 -3.38 2.24
C THR A 132 17.39 -4.64 2.74
N ASP A 133 16.61 -5.71 3.01
CA ASP A 133 17.17 -6.98 3.46
C ASP A 133 16.23 -8.16 3.11
N ILE A 134 16.79 -9.37 3.12
CA ILE A 134 16.07 -10.64 2.94
C ILE A 134 16.23 -11.47 4.21
N LEU A 135 15.16 -11.59 4.97
CA LEU A 135 15.13 -12.24 6.26
C LEU A 135 14.60 -13.67 6.17
N PRO A 136 15.05 -14.58 7.03
CA PRO A 136 14.40 -15.88 7.16
C PRO A 136 12.96 -15.69 7.66
N ASN A 137 12.06 -16.60 7.24
CA ASN A 137 10.68 -16.58 7.75
C ASN A 137 10.65 -17.13 9.19
N ARG A 138 11.00 -16.24 10.12
CA ARG A 138 10.96 -16.49 11.55
C ARG A 138 10.67 -15.17 12.26
N ASP A 139 9.61 -15.15 13.03
CA ASP A 139 9.33 -14.04 13.94
C ASP A 139 10.11 -14.24 15.23
N ASP A 140 11.13 -13.42 15.44
CA ASP A 140 11.99 -13.50 16.63
C ASP A 140 11.28 -13.08 17.94
N HIS A 141 10.12 -12.38 17.84
CA HIS A 141 9.32 -11.96 18.99
C HIS A 141 8.41 -13.08 19.49
N THR A 142 7.81 -13.84 18.59
CA THR A 142 6.88 -14.93 18.92
C THR A 142 7.53 -16.30 18.84
N GLY A 143 8.70 -16.42 18.20
CA GLY A 143 9.36 -17.69 17.89
C GLY A 143 8.66 -18.50 16.80
N GLY A 144 7.61 -17.95 16.20
CA GLY A 144 6.83 -18.53 15.10
C GLY A 144 7.29 -18.06 13.71
N ASP A 145 6.46 -18.33 12.72
CA ASP A 145 6.65 -17.85 11.36
C ASP A 145 5.88 -16.55 11.16
N TYR A 146 6.40 -15.67 10.33
CA TYR A 146 5.64 -14.51 9.86
C TYR A 146 4.39 -14.99 9.09
N VAL A 147 3.24 -14.50 9.51
CA VAL A 147 1.97 -14.74 8.86
C VAL A 147 1.46 -13.39 8.33
N GLY A 148 1.75 -13.10 7.05
CA GLY A 148 1.34 -11.86 6.42
C GLY A 148 2.39 -10.74 6.46
N ALA A 149 1.93 -9.53 6.18
CA ALA A 149 2.74 -8.32 6.16
C ALA A 149 2.69 -7.61 7.52
N HIS A 150 3.80 -6.99 7.90
CA HIS A 150 3.92 -6.24 9.15
C HIS A 150 4.53 -4.87 8.90
N LEU A 151 3.90 -3.82 9.43
CA LEU A 151 4.46 -2.48 9.52
C LEU A 151 5.39 -2.42 10.73
N ILE A 152 6.66 -2.13 10.51
CA ILE A 152 7.70 -2.16 11.55
C ILE A 152 7.91 -0.78 12.17
N SER A 153 7.91 0.25 11.34
CA SER A 153 8.09 1.63 11.77
C SER A 153 7.63 2.60 10.68
N GLY A 154 7.57 3.88 11.01
CA GLY A 154 7.28 4.92 10.03
C GLY A 154 7.55 6.32 10.55
N GLN A 155 7.32 7.27 9.68
CA GLN A 155 7.45 8.71 9.95
C GLN A 155 6.47 9.47 9.06
N GLY A 156 5.89 10.54 9.63
CA GLY A 156 5.02 11.47 8.92
C GLY A 156 3.60 10.96 8.71
N ALA A 157 2.66 11.89 8.75
CA ALA A 157 1.25 11.62 8.52
C ALA A 157 0.98 11.34 7.03
N CYS A 158 0.01 10.46 6.77
CA CYS A 158 -0.53 10.30 5.42
C CYS A 158 -1.14 11.62 4.95
N PRO A 159 -0.86 12.09 3.73
CA PRO A 159 -1.59 13.21 3.15
C PRO A 159 -3.10 12.89 3.09
N PRO A 160 -3.97 13.87 3.23
CA PRO A 160 -5.41 13.65 3.03
C PRO A 160 -5.71 13.21 1.59
N GLU A 161 -6.77 12.40 1.43
CA GLU A 161 -7.31 12.08 0.11
C GLU A 161 -7.74 13.38 -0.62
N ASP A 162 -7.65 13.39 -1.94
CA ASP A 162 -8.13 14.49 -2.81
C ASP A 162 -7.51 15.87 -2.54
N VAL A 163 -6.34 15.94 -1.90
CA VAL A 163 -5.69 17.23 -1.60
C VAL A 163 -4.98 17.85 -2.81
N GLY A 164 -4.89 17.13 -3.94
CA GLY A 164 -4.25 17.59 -5.17
C GLY A 164 -2.77 17.22 -5.28
N GLY A 165 -2.41 16.01 -4.83
CA GLY A 165 -1.07 15.46 -4.93
C GLY A 165 -0.05 16.20 -4.07
N VAL A 166 1.24 16.00 -4.37
CA VAL A 166 2.32 16.60 -3.57
C VAL A 166 2.31 18.13 -3.58
N HIS A 167 1.78 18.75 -4.64
CA HIS A 167 1.69 20.21 -4.74
C HIS A 167 0.56 20.74 -3.86
N GLY A 168 -0.66 20.17 -3.96
CA GLY A 168 -1.78 20.54 -3.10
C GLY A 168 -1.48 20.29 -1.63
N TYR A 169 -0.78 19.20 -1.32
CA TYR A 169 -0.33 18.91 0.04
C TYR A 169 0.65 19.96 0.56
N ALA A 170 1.61 20.40 -0.28
CA ALA A 170 2.53 21.48 0.10
C ALA A 170 1.81 22.82 0.34
N ASP A 171 0.85 23.17 -0.52
CA ASP A 171 0.04 24.38 -0.36
C ASP A 171 -0.83 24.31 0.91
N MET A 172 -1.47 23.16 1.16
CA MET A 172 -2.23 22.94 2.40
C MET A 172 -1.37 23.16 3.65
N LEU A 173 -0.18 22.51 3.71
CA LEU A 173 0.70 22.66 4.87
C LEU A 173 1.16 24.11 5.08
N LYS A 174 1.47 24.82 4.00
CA LYS A 174 1.84 26.24 4.04
C LYS A 174 0.71 27.10 4.59
N SER A 175 -0.51 26.92 4.07
CA SER A 175 -1.68 27.69 4.52
C SER A 175 -2.05 27.38 5.99
N LEU A 176 -1.94 26.08 6.41
CA LEU A 176 -2.19 25.72 7.81
C LEU A 176 -1.16 26.30 8.78
N ALA A 177 0.07 26.53 8.34
CA ALA A 177 1.12 27.15 9.13
C ALA A 177 1.00 28.68 9.25
N ALA A 178 0.16 29.34 8.43
CA ALA A 178 0.02 30.77 8.34
C ALA A 178 -1.43 31.20 8.60
N PRO A 179 -1.81 31.55 9.85
CA PRO A 179 -3.19 31.94 10.19
C PRO A 179 -3.75 33.14 9.39
N GLU A 180 -2.87 33.95 8.82
CA GLU A 180 -3.20 35.09 7.94
C GLU A 180 -3.41 34.70 6.49
N ASP A 181 -3.13 33.45 6.10
CA ASP A 181 -3.35 32.96 4.75
C ASP A 181 -4.85 32.86 4.44
N SER A 182 -5.26 33.28 3.24
CA SER A 182 -6.68 33.31 2.82
C SER A 182 -7.34 31.93 2.83
N GLU A 183 -6.57 30.85 2.62
CA GLU A 183 -7.05 29.47 2.57
C GLU A 183 -6.97 28.75 3.92
N HIS A 184 -6.39 29.38 4.96
CA HIS A 184 -6.20 28.77 6.26
C HIS A 184 -7.48 28.14 6.85
N ASP A 185 -8.53 28.95 6.92
CA ASP A 185 -9.82 28.51 7.48
C ASP A 185 -10.52 27.50 6.57
N SER A 186 -10.36 27.63 5.24
CA SER A 186 -10.89 26.68 4.26
C SER A 186 -10.30 25.27 4.46
N TYR A 187 -8.98 25.16 4.57
CA TYR A 187 -8.34 23.88 4.84
C TYR A 187 -8.70 23.28 6.21
N ARG A 188 -8.78 24.10 7.27
CA ARG A 188 -9.21 23.64 8.59
C ARG A 188 -10.64 23.10 8.58
N GLN A 189 -11.54 23.80 7.89
CA GLN A 189 -12.93 23.36 7.75
C GLN A 189 -13.02 22.07 6.91
N TRP A 190 -12.28 21.99 5.82
CA TRP A 190 -12.26 20.82 4.95
C TRP A 190 -11.71 19.58 5.66
N LEU A 191 -10.62 19.71 6.42
CA LEU A 191 -10.05 18.62 7.21
C LEU A 191 -10.94 18.18 8.38
N GLY A 192 -11.76 19.09 8.92
CA GLY A 192 -12.65 18.83 10.07
C GLY A 192 -11.94 18.48 11.38
N ARG A 193 -10.60 18.52 11.38
CA ARG A 193 -9.72 18.22 12.52
C ARG A 193 -8.40 18.95 12.39
N GLU A 194 -7.65 19.03 13.48
CA GLU A 194 -6.25 19.46 13.40
C GLU A 194 -5.42 18.41 12.62
N PHE A 195 -4.54 18.91 11.77
CA PHE A 195 -3.62 18.07 11.00
C PHE A 195 -2.18 18.31 11.50
N ASN A 196 -1.56 17.23 11.98
CA ASN A 196 -0.15 17.25 12.35
C ASN A 196 0.66 16.43 11.33
N PRO A 197 1.49 17.05 10.48
CA PRO A 197 2.25 16.35 9.44
C PRO A 197 3.30 15.38 9.99
N ASP A 198 3.70 15.52 11.25
CA ASP A 198 4.67 14.64 11.92
C ASP A 198 4.01 13.44 12.63
N PHE A 199 2.66 13.39 12.62
CA PHE A 199 1.93 12.32 13.31
C PHE A 199 2.12 10.98 12.63
N PHE A 200 2.42 9.95 13.40
CA PHE A 200 2.50 8.56 12.96
C PHE A 200 2.02 7.62 14.07
N ASP A 201 1.03 6.80 13.80
CA ASP A 201 0.52 5.78 14.71
C ASP A 201 0.74 4.38 14.15
N LEU A 202 1.82 3.73 14.60
CA LEU A 202 2.19 2.38 14.19
C LEU A 202 1.08 1.36 14.47
N HIS A 203 0.46 1.47 15.65
CA HIS A 203 -0.53 0.48 16.09
C HIS A 203 -1.82 0.58 15.26
N GLU A 204 -2.30 1.80 15.01
CA GLU A 204 -3.49 2.02 14.17
C GLU A 204 -3.26 1.47 12.75
N LEU A 205 -2.15 1.84 12.12
CA LEU A 205 -1.86 1.43 10.75
C LEU A 205 -1.60 -0.09 10.64
N GLN A 206 -0.93 -0.70 11.63
CA GLN A 206 -0.76 -2.15 11.67
C GLN A 206 -2.12 -2.85 11.82
N ASN A 207 -3.01 -2.36 12.66
CA ASN A 207 -4.35 -2.94 12.81
C ASN A 207 -5.14 -2.90 11.49
N ARG A 208 -5.02 -1.86 10.68
CA ARG A 208 -5.65 -1.78 9.35
C ARG A 208 -5.12 -2.86 8.40
N VAL A 209 -3.81 -3.09 8.42
CA VAL A 209 -3.16 -4.15 7.64
C VAL A 209 -3.63 -5.53 8.12
N ASP A 210 -3.68 -5.75 9.44
CA ASP A 210 -4.11 -7.02 10.03
C ASP A 210 -5.58 -7.33 9.74
N ASP A 211 -6.45 -6.34 9.86
CA ASP A 211 -7.89 -6.48 9.54
C ASP A 211 -8.09 -6.85 8.07
N PHE A 212 -7.36 -6.22 7.17
CA PHE A 212 -7.38 -6.59 5.75
C PHE A 212 -6.95 -8.05 5.54
N GLN A 213 -5.83 -8.44 6.10
CA GLN A 213 -5.30 -9.80 5.96
C GLN A 213 -6.24 -10.85 6.58
N ARG A 214 -6.85 -10.53 7.72
CA ARG A 214 -7.85 -11.38 8.37
C ARG A 214 -9.09 -11.57 7.49
N VAL A 215 -9.62 -10.50 6.90
CA VAL A 215 -10.81 -10.57 6.02
C VAL A 215 -10.52 -11.44 4.79
N ILE A 216 -9.36 -11.28 4.16
CA ILE A 216 -8.96 -12.11 3.02
C ILE A 216 -8.77 -13.58 3.45
N GLY A 217 -8.16 -13.81 4.60
CA GLY A 217 -8.01 -15.15 5.18
C GLY A 217 -9.35 -15.83 5.46
N GLU A 218 -10.29 -15.14 6.11
CA GLU A 218 -11.64 -15.67 6.41
C GLU A 218 -12.45 -15.95 5.15
N ALA A 219 -12.42 -15.07 4.16
CA ALA A 219 -13.07 -15.28 2.88
C ALA A 219 -12.60 -16.58 2.21
N ARG A 220 -11.31 -16.90 2.33
CA ARG A 220 -10.71 -18.12 1.80
C ARG A 220 -11.13 -19.39 2.56
N TRP A 221 -11.18 -19.33 3.91
CA TRP A 221 -11.55 -20.50 4.73
C TRP A 221 -13.05 -20.80 4.70
N GLY A 222 -13.90 -19.80 4.44
CA GLY A 222 -15.35 -19.97 4.30
C GLY A 222 -15.75 -20.85 3.13
N PHE A 223 -14.95 -20.90 2.05
CA PHE A 223 -15.18 -21.75 0.89
C PHE A 223 -14.82 -23.24 1.09
N TYR A 224 -14.00 -23.56 2.08
CA TYR A 224 -13.62 -24.97 2.37
C TYR A 224 -14.50 -25.66 3.42
N ARG A 225 -15.54 -24.99 3.94
CA ARG A 225 -16.47 -25.55 4.94
C ARG A 225 -17.88 -25.85 4.40
N GLN A 226 -18.08 -25.86 3.07
CA GLN A 226 -19.36 -26.28 2.48
C GLN A 226 -19.23 -27.64 1.79
#